data_bdf2995ecd05ad40aaa1f810efe30172
#
_entry.id   bdf2995ecd05ad40aaa1f810efe30172
#
_cell.length_a   1.000
_cell.length_b   1.000
_cell.length_c   1.000
_cell.angle_alpha   90.00
_cell.angle_beta   90.00
_cell.angle_gamma   90.00
#
_symmetry.space_group_name_H-M   'P 1'
#
loop_
_entity.id
_entity.type
_entity.pdbx_description
1 polymer ?
#
loop_
_entity_poly.entity_id
_entity_poly.type
_entity_poly.pdbx_seq_one_letter_code
_entity_poly.pdbx_strand_id
1 'polypeptide(L)'
;LKSNVLAFQQVMLAPSGAIKHKKIETKTEIFGHELSVPFFTAPVGSLRTLWPMGDAVVSQVAGEFGTATTLSTLSMTPMEKVAEASSGPKWFQLYLCGGVETAKRGIKRARDAGFSALVLTIDTAVSGDRIAHARMKPMDAVSSIFSGPRKLARAFHKVKLAPQMIPRTGWLWSCLLYTSPSPRDAQL
;
A
#
# COMPACT_ATOMS: atom_id res chain seq x y z
N LEU A 1 -9.85 -0.65 -20.19
CA LEU A 1 -8.51 -1.28 -20.16
C LEU A 1 -7.77 -1.16 -21.50
N LYS A 2 -8.41 -1.47 -22.67
CA LYS A 2 -7.74 -1.34 -23.98
C LYS A 2 -7.27 0.10 -24.25
N SER A 3 -8.10 1.11 -23.96
CA SER A 3 -7.77 2.51 -24.15
C SER A 3 -6.53 2.94 -23.31
N ASN A 4 -6.39 2.42 -22.09
CA ASN A 4 -5.23 2.73 -21.27
C ASN A 4 -3.92 2.17 -21.86
N VAL A 5 -3.97 0.95 -22.41
CA VAL A 5 -2.81 0.35 -23.09
C VAL A 5 -2.45 1.13 -24.37
N LEU A 6 -3.46 1.48 -25.16
CA LEU A 6 -3.26 2.25 -26.39
C LEU A 6 -2.68 3.64 -26.11
N ALA A 7 -3.07 4.30 -25.03
CA ALA A 7 -2.52 5.60 -24.65
C ALA A 7 -1.00 5.56 -24.43
N PHE A 8 -0.47 4.49 -23.82
CA PHE A 8 0.99 4.33 -23.67
C PHE A 8 1.70 4.11 -25.03
N GLN A 9 1.02 3.50 -26.01
CA GLN A 9 1.59 3.31 -27.36
C GLN A 9 1.63 4.63 -28.16
N GLN A 10 0.82 5.61 -27.81
CA GLN A 10 0.77 6.93 -28.45
C GLN A 10 1.82 7.91 -27.89
N VAL A 11 2.42 7.59 -26.75
CA VAL A 11 3.47 8.43 -26.11
C VAL A 11 4.82 7.83 -26.47
N MET A 12 5.61 8.57 -27.21
CA MET A 12 6.95 8.17 -27.64
C MET A 12 8.01 9.02 -26.93
N LEU A 13 9.09 8.38 -26.50
CA LEU A 13 10.29 9.11 -26.05
C LEU A 13 11.06 9.61 -27.29
N ALA A 14 11.43 10.88 -27.29
CA ALA A 14 12.30 11.47 -28.32
C ALA A 14 13.74 11.58 -27.77
N PRO A 15 14.58 10.55 -27.94
CA PRO A 15 15.94 10.60 -27.44
C PRO A 15 16.78 11.59 -28.26
N SER A 16 17.60 12.37 -27.56
CA SER A 16 18.63 13.20 -28.20
C SER A 16 19.84 12.31 -28.53
N GLY A 17 20.02 11.97 -29.81
CA GLY A 17 21.18 11.19 -30.24
C GLY A 17 22.49 11.99 -30.21
N ALA A 18 23.61 11.27 -30.13
CA ALA A 18 24.98 11.83 -30.22
C ALA A 18 25.37 12.87 -29.15
N ILE A 19 24.61 12.96 -28.04
CA ILE A 19 24.93 13.82 -26.91
C ILE A 19 25.51 12.98 -25.79
N LYS A 20 26.77 13.28 -25.38
CA LYS A 20 27.40 12.67 -24.22
C LYS A 20 27.03 13.46 -22.96
N HIS A 21 26.18 12.92 -22.11
CA HIS A 21 25.92 13.50 -20.79
C HIS A 21 27.07 13.14 -19.83
N LYS A 22 27.65 14.15 -19.18
CA LYS A 22 28.72 13.95 -18.16
C LYS A 22 28.16 13.33 -16.87
N LYS A 23 26.91 13.58 -16.56
CA LYS A 23 26.21 13.11 -15.35
C LYS A 23 24.76 12.89 -15.68
N ILE A 24 24.20 11.81 -15.13
CA ILE A 24 22.76 11.59 -15.11
C ILE A 24 22.22 12.21 -13.83
N GLU A 25 21.32 13.19 -13.96
CA GLU A 25 20.66 13.82 -12.83
C GLU A 25 19.22 13.33 -12.77
N THR A 26 18.86 12.63 -11.70
CA THR A 26 17.54 12.07 -11.48
C THR A 26 16.75 12.81 -10.40
N LYS A 27 17.37 13.78 -9.74
CA LYS A 27 16.73 14.55 -8.69
C LYS A 27 15.54 15.35 -9.22
N THR A 28 14.52 15.45 -8.40
CA THR A 28 13.35 16.27 -8.66
C THR A 28 12.83 16.87 -7.37
N GLU A 29 12.03 17.93 -7.46
CA GLU A 29 11.37 18.54 -6.31
C GLU A 29 9.86 18.35 -6.44
N ILE A 30 9.22 17.84 -5.40
CA ILE A 30 7.77 17.68 -5.32
C ILE A 30 7.29 18.16 -3.94
N PHE A 31 6.35 19.09 -3.92
CA PHE A 31 5.79 19.69 -2.69
C PHE A 31 6.85 20.24 -1.72
N GLY A 32 7.91 20.86 -2.25
CA GLY A 32 9.01 21.42 -1.46
C GLY A 32 10.00 20.39 -0.90
N HIS A 33 9.92 19.13 -1.34
CA HIS A 33 10.85 18.08 -0.97
C HIS A 33 11.72 17.67 -2.17
N GLU A 34 13.04 17.70 -2.00
CA GLU A 34 13.97 17.13 -2.98
C GLU A 34 13.89 15.60 -2.90
N LEU A 35 13.64 14.96 -4.02
CA LEU A 35 13.66 13.51 -4.18
C LEU A 35 14.88 13.12 -5.04
N SER A 36 15.56 12.04 -4.67
CA SER A 36 16.72 11.52 -5.41
C SER A 36 16.34 10.91 -6.76
N VAL A 37 15.08 10.52 -6.93
CA VAL A 37 14.52 9.89 -8.12
C VAL A 37 13.13 10.44 -8.42
N PRO A 38 12.71 10.55 -9.70
CA PRO A 38 11.45 11.17 -10.10
C PRO A 38 10.25 10.21 -9.97
N PHE A 39 10.22 9.41 -8.92
CA PHE A 39 9.09 8.54 -8.58
C PHE A 39 8.98 8.36 -7.07
N PHE A 40 7.83 7.95 -6.61
CA PHE A 40 7.52 7.67 -5.21
C PHE A 40 6.56 6.47 -5.11
N THR A 41 6.40 5.91 -3.92
CA THR A 41 5.53 4.75 -3.74
C THR A 41 4.06 5.16 -3.73
N ALA A 42 3.26 4.47 -4.55
CA ALA A 42 1.82 4.65 -4.60
C ALA A 42 1.14 4.14 -3.30
N PRO A 43 -0.04 4.67 -2.94
CA PRO A 43 -0.80 4.18 -1.81
C PRO A 43 -1.35 2.79 -2.10
N VAL A 44 -1.04 1.82 -1.25
CA VAL A 44 -1.53 0.43 -1.35
C VAL A 44 -2.22 0.05 -0.04
N GLY A 45 -3.48 -0.40 -0.14
CA GLY A 45 -4.21 -0.89 1.03
C GLY A 45 -3.74 -2.26 1.48
N SER A 46 -3.86 -2.51 2.79
CA SER A 46 -3.71 -3.84 3.40
C SER A 46 -2.36 -4.53 3.18
N LEU A 47 -1.25 -3.78 3.06
CA LEU A 47 0.08 -4.35 2.88
C LEU A 47 0.51 -5.27 4.03
N ARG A 48 -0.01 -5.05 5.25
CA ARG A 48 0.23 -5.94 6.40
C ARG A 48 -0.25 -7.38 6.19
N THR A 49 -1.19 -7.61 5.30
CA THR A 49 -1.61 -8.97 4.94
C THR A 49 -0.53 -9.74 4.18
N LEU A 50 0.37 -9.03 3.50
CA LEU A 50 1.46 -9.58 2.73
C LEU A 50 2.78 -9.62 3.52
N TRP A 51 3.01 -8.60 4.35
CA TRP A 51 4.24 -8.45 5.13
C TRP A 51 3.96 -7.86 6.53
N PRO A 52 4.57 -8.39 7.60
CA PRO A 52 4.28 -7.99 8.99
C PRO A 52 4.42 -6.49 9.29
N MET A 53 5.44 -5.86 8.72
CA MET A 53 5.69 -4.43 8.89
C MET A 53 4.86 -3.56 7.94
N GLY A 54 4.31 -4.15 6.86
CA GLY A 54 3.45 -3.45 5.91
C GLY A 54 4.06 -2.14 5.41
N ASP A 55 3.30 -1.05 5.52
CA ASP A 55 3.68 0.28 5.05
C ASP A 55 4.89 0.88 5.79
N ALA A 56 5.20 0.43 7.01
CA ALA A 56 6.35 0.93 7.75
C ALA A 56 7.68 0.57 7.05
N VAL A 57 7.80 -0.66 6.54
CA VAL A 57 8.97 -1.08 5.76
C VAL A 57 9.07 -0.33 4.43
N VAL A 58 7.91 -0.07 3.79
CA VAL A 58 7.89 0.72 2.55
C VAL A 58 8.36 2.14 2.82
N SER A 59 7.91 2.76 3.91
CA SER A 59 8.35 4.10 4.33
C SER A 59 9.85 4.14 4.62
N GLN A 60 10.36 3.16 5.35
CA GLN A 60 11.79 3.04 5.66
C GLN A 60 12.62 2.99 4.37
N VAL A 61 12.33 2.04 3.49
CA VAL A 61 13.07 1.86 2.23
C VAL A 61 12.96 3.09 1.33
N ALA A 62 11.77 3.69 1.21
CA ALA A 62 11.61 4.92 0.44
C ALA A 62 12.52 6.05 0.97
N GLY A 63 12.61 6.20 2.29
CA GLY A 63 13.50 7.18 2.91
C GLY A 63 14.99 6.88 2.69
N GLU A 64 15.41 5.62 2.77
CA GLU A 64 16.78 5.19 2.48
C GLU A 64 17.19 5.50 1.03
N PHE A 65 16.26 5.37 0.09
CA PHE A 65 16.48 5.73 -1.32
C PHE A 65 16.23 7.22 -1.63
N GLY A 66 15.90 8.03 -0.64
CA GLY A 66 15.69 9.47 -0.81
C GLY A 66 14.45 9.78 -1.66
N THR A 67 13.38 8.97 -1.54
CA THR A 67 12.11 9.23 -2.21
C THR A 67 10.95 9.28 -1.21
N ALA A 68 9.78 9.70 -1.68
CA ALA A 68 8.59 9.80 -0.83
C ALA A 68 7.79 8.49 -0.80
N THR A 69 7.03 8.30 0.29
CA THR A 69 6.02 7.25 0.40
C THR A 69 4.63 7.83 0.57
N THR A 70 3.62 7.13 0.01
CA THR A 70 2.22 7.51 0.18
C THR A 70 1.49 6.43 0.98
N LEU A 71 0.97 6.80 2.15
CA LEU A 71 0.17 5.92 3.00
C LEU A 71 -1.29 5.90 2.56
N SER A 72 -1.86 4.73 2.39
CA SER A 72 -3.28 4.56 2.07
C SER A 72 -4.18 4.77 3.29
N THR A 73 -5.37 5.34 3.10
CA THR A 73 -6.46 5.32 4.10
C THR A 73 -6.79 3.89 4.53
N LEU A 74 -6.67 2.92 3.61
CA LEU A 74 -6.93 1.51 3.88
C LEU A 74 -5.68 0.75 4.34
N SER A 75 -4.65 1.45 4.80
CA SER A 75 -3.49 0.84 5.43
C SER A 75 -3.89 0.15 6.73
N MET A 76 -3.37 -1.05 6.94
CA MET A 76 -3.48 -1.77 8.22
C MET A 76 -2.32 -1.43 9.18
N THR A 77 -1.43 -0.51 8.79
CA THR A 77 -0.31 -0.03 9.60
C THR A 77 -0.68 1.33 10.19
N PRO A 78 -0.60 1.53 11.53
CA PRO A 78 -0.82 2.84 12.13
C PRO A 78 0.09 3.89 11.50
N MET A 79 -0.45 5.07 11.18
CA MET A 79 0.32 6.11 10.49
C MET A 79 1.50 6.62 11.30
N GLU A 80 1.42 6.57 12.63
CA GLU A 80 2.52 6.91 13.54
C GLU A 80 3.70 5.95 13.36
N LYS A 81 3.43 4.63 13.20
CA LYS A 81 4.46 3.62 12.91
C LYS A 81 5.12 3.83 11.56
N VAL A 82 4.36 4.28 10.58
CA VAL A 82 4.89 4.64 9.25
C VAL A 82 5.74 5.91 9.34
N ALA A 83 5.31 6.87 10.16
CA ALA A 83 6.05 8.11 10.39
C ALA A 83 7.38 7.86 11.12
N GLU A 84 7.37 7.02 12.17
CA GLU A 84 8.55 6.63 12.95
C GLU A 84 9.59 5.87 12.10
N ALA A 85 9.15 5.13 11.08
CA ALA A 85 10.01 4.26 10.28
C ALA A 85 10.95 5.02 9.34
N SER A 86 10.69 6.31 9.06
CA SER A 86 11.50 7.09 8.12
C SER A 86 11.43 8.59 8.41
N SER A 87 12.53 9.29 8.20
CA SER A 87 12.59 10.76 8.15
C SER A 87 12.23 11.34 6.77
N GLY A 88 12.15 10.50 5.74
CA GLY A 88 11.82 10.91 4.37
C GLY A 88 10.40 11.47 4.23
N PRO A 89 10.08 12.13 3.09
CA PRO A 89 8.77 12.70 2.83
C PRO A 89 7.67 11.64 2.85
N LYS A 90 6.58 11.93 3.54
CA LYS A 90 5.42 11.05 3.68
C LYS A 90 4.15 11.80 3.32
N TRP A 91 3.32 11.19 2.48
CA TRP A 91 2.04 11.74 2.04
C TRP A 91 0.91 10.80 2.46
N PHE A 92 -0.24 11.36 2.76
CA PHE A 92 -1.41 10.60 3.17
C PHE A 92 -2.47 10.59 2.08
N GLN A 93 -2.83 9.40 1.58
CA GLN A 93 -3.93 9.24 0.63
C GLN A 93 -5.25 9.11 1.39
N LEU A 94 -6.22 9.95 1.02
CA LEU A 94 -7.53 10.03 1.63
C LEU A 94 -8.63 9.54 0.71
N TYR A 95 -9.40 8.58 1.19
CA TYR A 95 -10.76 8.32 0.75
C TYR A 95 -11.75 9.03 1.67
N LEU A 96 -12.85 9.58 1.13
CA LEU A 96 -13.92 10.19 1.92
C LEU A 96 -14.86 9.12 2.54
N CYS A 97 -14.29 8.04 3.05
CA CYS A 97 -15.03 6.99 3.74
C CYS A 97 -15.41 7.45 5.16
N GLY A 98 -16.67 7.28 5.55
CA GLY A 98 -17.13 7.65 6.89
C GLY A 98 -17.48 9.13 7.07
N GLY A 99 -17.57 9.89 5.96
CA GLY A 99 -18.03 11.28 5.98
C GLY A 99 -16.94 12.31 6.30
N VAL A 100 -17.35 13.58 6.28
CA VAL A 100 -16.45 14.73 6.37
C VAL A 100 -15.71 14.81 7.71
N GLU A 101 -16.38 14.50 8.81
CA GLU A 101 -15.76 14.58 10.14
C GLU A 101 -14.68 13.50 10.35
N THR A 102 -14.89 12.31 9.78
CA THR A 102 -13.87 11.26 9.77
C THR A 102 -12.66 11.66 8.94
N ALA A 103 -12.90 12.28 7.77
CA ALA A 103 -11.84 12.81 6.92
C ALA A 103 -11.03 13.90 7.65
N LYS A 104 -11.68 14.85 8.30
CA LYS A 104 -11.01 15.90 9.09
C LYS A 104 -10.12 15.32 10.19
N ARG A 105 -10.62 14.32 10.94
CA ARG A 105 -9.83 13.63 11.96
C ARG A 105 -8.61 12.93 11.36
N GLY A 106 -8.78 12.22 10.23
CA GLY A 106 -7.70 11.56 9.51
C GLY A 106 -6.62 12.55 9.05
N ILE A 107 -7.03 13.68 8.47
CA ILE A 107 -6.12 14.74 8.02
C ILE A 107 -5.37 15.34 9.21
N LYS A 108 -6.07 15.65 10.31
CA LYS A 108 -5.43 16.18 11.51
C LYS A 108 -4.38 15.20 12.05
N ARG A 109 -4.74 13.93 12.18
CA ARG A 109 -3.84 12.88 12.65
C ARG A 109 -2.61 12.73 11.74
N ALA A 110 -2.80 12.75 10.41
CA ALA A 110 -1.70 12.70 9.45
C ALA A 110 -0.75 13.90 9.60
N ARG A 111 -1.30 15.10 9.76
CA ARG A 111 -0.51 16.31 10.03
C ARG A 111 0.28 16.18 11.32
N ASP A 112 -0.37 15.76 12.41
CA ASP A 112 0.26 15.59 13.73
C ASP A 112 1.38 14.52 13.69
N ALA A 113 1.25 13.51 12.83
CA ALA A 113 2.27 12.49 12.57
C ALA A 113 3.37 12.93 11.58
N GLY A 114 3.34 14.15 11.06
CA GLY A 114 4.38 14.69 10.18
C GLY A 114 4.25 14.33 8.70
N PHE A 115 3.05 13.96 8.24
CA PHE A 115 2.77 13.83 6.81
C PHE A 115 2.66 15.21 6.16
N SER A 116 3.40 15.43 5.07
CA SER A 116 3.58 16.75 4.45
C SER A 116 2.63 17.05 3.30
N ALA A 117 1.92 16.06 2.77
CA ALA A 117 0.94 16.26 1.71
C ALA A 117 -0.27 15.32 1.83
N LEU A 118 -1.38 15.74 1.24
CA LEU A 118 -2.62 14.98 1.14
C LEU A 118 -2.87 14.60 -0.33
N VAL A 119 -3.13 13.33 -0.58
CA VAL A 119 -3.50 12.78 -1.89
C VAL A 119 -4.98 12.40 -1.86
N LEU A 120 -5.84 13.26 -2.38
CA LEU A 120 -7.28 13.00 -2.40
C LEU A 120 -7.65 12.08 -3.56
N THR A 121 -8.29 10.94 -3.26
CA THR A 121 -8.83 10.03 -4.27
C THR A 121 -10.31 10.30 -4.50
N ILE A 122 -10.69 10.59 -5.74
CA ILE A 122 -12.03 11.05 -6.13
C ILE A 122 -12.79 10.10 -7.07
N ASP A 123 -12.16 8.99 -7.46
CA ASP A 123 -12.69 8.04 -8.46
C ASP A 123 -13.44 6.84 -7.86
N THR A 124 -13.64 6.81 -6.55
CA THR A 124 -14.25 5.67 -5.83
C THR A 124 -15.68 5.94 -5.35
N ALA A 125 -16.45 6.73 -6.09
CA ALA A 125 -17.86 6.98 -5.78
C ALA A 125 -18.69 5.69 -5.79
N VAL A 126 -18.30 4.71 -6.60
CA VAL A 126 -18.93 3.38 -6.67
C VAL A 126 -17.85 2.31 -6.53
N SER A 127 -18.07 1.36 -5.64
CA SER A 127 -17.18 0.19 -5.51
C SER A 127 -17.19 -0.63 -6.78
N GLY A 128 -16.01 -0.88 -7.37
CA GLY A 128 -15.87 -1.74 -8.54
C GLY A 128 -16.30 -3.19 -8.21
N ASP A 129 -17.07 -3.79 -9.09
CA ASP A 129 -17.46 -5.20 -8.96
C ASP A 129 -16.28 -6.11 -9.34
N ARG A 130 -15.65 -6.69 -8.32
CA ARG A 130 -14.54 -7.64 -8.47
C ARG A 130 -15.08 -9.07 -8.44
N ILE A 131 -15.79 -9.47 -9.47
CA ILE A 131 -16.45 -10.78 -9.60
C ILE A 131 -15.50 -11.95 -9.27
N ALA A 132 -14.23 -11.87 -9.68
CA ALA A 132 -13.25 -12.90 -9.37
C ALA A 132 -12.95 -13.02 -7.86
N HIS A 133 -12.97 -11.92 -7.10
CA HIS A 133 -12.79 -11.93 -5.65
C HIS A 133 -14.08 -12.28 -4.91
N ALA A 134 -15.25 -11.87 -5.44
CA ALA A 134 -16.53 -12.21 -4.86
C ALA A 134 -16.82 -13.72 -4.89
N ARG A 135 -16.20 -14.45 -5.82
CA ARG A 135 -16.27 -15.92 -5.91
C ARG A 135 -15.37 -16.64 -4.90
N MET A 136 -14.37 -15.97 -4.35
CA MET A 136 -13.50 -16.52 -3.28
C MET A 136 -14.04 -16.10 -1.92
N LYS A 137 -15.05 -16.82 -1.41
CA LYS A 137 -15.48 -16.64 -0.02
C LYS A 137 -14.31 -17.00 0.91
N PRO A 138 -13.99 -16.20 1.94
CA PRO A 138 -12.92 -16.53 2.90
C PRO A 138 -13.09 -17.93 3.54
N MET A 139 -14.35 -18.33 3.78
CA MET A 139 -14.68 -19.67 4.28
C MET A 139 -14.34 -20.80 3.30
N ASP A 140 -14.38 -20.54 1.98
CA ASP A 140 -14.02 -21.56 0.98
C ASP A 140 -12.52 -21.81 0.93
N ALA A 141 -11.71 -20.80 1.29
CA ALA A 141 -10.26 -20.97 1.44
C ALA A 141 -9.93 -21.86 2.65
N VAL A 142 -10.63 -21.70 3.77
CA VAL A 142 -10.44 -22.52 4.97
C VAL A 142 -11.05 -23.91 4.79
N SER A 143 -12.25 -24.02 4.24
CA SER A 143 -12.91 -25.32 3.96
C SER A 143 -12.16 -26.13 2.88
N SER A 144 -11.48 -25.46 1.95
CA SER A 144 -10.67 -26.13 0.93
C SER A 144 -9.42 -26.84 1.50
N ILE A 145 -8.95 -26.43 2.69
CA ILE A 145 -7.85 -27.09 3.39
C ILE A 145 -8.28 -28.47 3.91
N PHE A 146 -9.55 -28.61 4.27
CA PHE A 146 -10.11 -29.86 4.84
C PHE A 146 -10.79 -30.79 3.82
N SER A 147 -10.92 -30.39 2.56
CA SER A 147 -11.78 -31.06 1.59
C SER A 147 -11.08 -31.95 0.57
N GLY A 148 -9.98 -32.66 0.96
CA GLY A 148 -9.45 -33.79 0.20
C GLY A 148 -7.95 -33.78 -0.16
N PRO A 149 -7.33 -34.93 -0.39
CA PRO A 149 -5.87 -35.08 -0.49
C PRO A 149 -5.22 -34.30 -1.64
N ARG A 150 -5.92 -34.09 -2.77
CA ARG A 150 -5.38 -33.30 -3.90
C ARG A 150 -5.33 -31.81 -3.61
N LYS A 151 -6.23 -31.31 -2.76
CA LYS A 151 -6.26 -29.89 -2.33
C LYS A 151 -5.26 -29.65 -1.22
N LEU A 152 -5.07 -30.65 -0.36
CA LEU A 152 -4.02 -30.65 0.67
C LEU A 152 -2.62 -30.58 0.03
N ALA A 153 -2.36 -31.31 -1.06
CA ALA A 153 -1.09 -31.26 -1.79
C ALA A 153 -0.82 -29.85 -2.40
N ARG A 154 -1.87 -29.14 -2.90
CA ARG A 154 -1.74 -27.74 -3.35
C ARG A 154 -1.55 -26.77 -2.19
N ALA A 155 -2.16 -27.04 -1.03
CA ALA A 155 -1.92 -26.29 0.20
C ALA A 155 -0.48 -26.51 0.69
N PHE A 156 0.03 -27.73 0.65
CA PHE A 156 1.43 -28.07 0.98
C PHE A 156 2.45 -27.42 0.03
N HIS A 157 2.12 -27.21 -1.24
CA HIS A 157 3.01 -26.45 -2.14
C HIS A 157 3.06 -24.95 -1.77
N LYS A 158 1.95 -24.38 -1.26
CA LYS A 158 1.93 -23.05 -0.64
C LYS A 158 2.59 -23.04 0.75
N VAL A 159 2.61 -24.15 1.45
CA VAL A 159 3.24 -24.38 2.77
C VAL A 159 4.78 -24.45 2.68
N LYS A 160 5.39 -24.52 1.49
CA LYS A 160 6.84 -24.23 1.37
C LYS A 160 7.20 -22.80 1.83
N LEU A 161 6.22 -21.92 1.96
CA LEU A 161 6.33 -20.61 2.65
C LEU A 161 6.09 -20.71 4.18
N ALA A 162 5.57 -21.85 4.69
CA ALA A 162 5.23 -22.02 6.10
C ALA A 162 6.43 -21.92 7.06
N PRO A 163 7.64 -22.43 6.75
CA PRO A 163 8.80 -22.23 7.63
C PRO A 163 9.16 -20.77 7.85
N GLN A 164 8.82 -19.89 6.88
CA GLN A 164 9.01 -18.45 7.02
C GLN A 164 7.86 -17.77 7.80
N MET A 165 6.71 -18.44 7.92
CA MET A 165 5.52 -17.93 8.62
C MET A 165 5.40 -18.43 10.06
N ILE A 166 5.96 -19.59 10.39
CA ILE A 166 5.92 -20.17 11.74
C ILE A 166 6.51 -19.23 12.82
N PRO A 167 7.62 -18.51 12.59
CA PRO A 167 8.11 -17.52 13.54
C PRO A 167 7.21 -16.27 13.69
N ARG A 168 6.13 -16.19 12.91
CA ARG A 168 5.27 -15.00 12.77
C ARG A 168 3.83 -15.23 13.23
N THR A 169 3.63 -16.20 14.13
CA THR A 169 2.29 -16.49 14.71
C THR A 169 1.67 -15.28 15.38
N GLY A 170 2.47 -14.43 16.06
CA GLY A 170 2.03 -13.18 16.62
C GLY A 170 1.54 -12.16 15.56
N TRP A 171 2.11 -12.19 14.36
CA TRP A 171 1.65 -11.40 13.23
C TRP A 171 0.32 -11.89 12.65
N LEU A 172 0.14 -13.22 12.49
CA LEU A 172 -1.14 -13.81 12.08
C LEU A 172 -2.27 -13.44 13.05
N TRP A 173 -2.00 -13.50 14.36
CA TRP A 173 -2.94 -13.04 15.38
C TRP A 173 -3.23 -11.54 15.25
N SER A 174 -2.23 -10.70 15.06
CA SER A 174 -2.45 -9.27 14.89
C SER A 174 -3.23 -8.95 13.61
N CYS A 175 -3.03 -9.69 12.50
CA CYS A 175 -3.84 -9.54 11.29
C CYS A 175 -5.30 -9.94 11.52
N LEU A 176 -5.55 -11.05 12.23
CA LEU A 176 -6.91 -11.52 12.56
C LEU A 176 -7.63 -10.55 13.52
N LEU A 177 -6.93 -9.98 14.48
CA LEU A 177 -7.49 -8.99 15.41
C LEU A 177 -7.72 -7.64 14.73
N TYR A 178 -6.90 -7.25 13.74
CA TYR A 178 -7.03 -5.98 13.02
C TYR A 178 -8.05 -6.01 11.87
N THR A 179 -8.43 -7.19 11.40
CA THR A 179 -9.55 -7.35 10.43
C THR A 179 -10.92 -7.23 11.10
N SER A 180 -10.99 -7.32 12.43
CA SER A 180 -12.16 -6.90 13.18
C SER A 180 -12.06 -5.40 13.40
N PRO A 181 -13.06 -4.57 13.00
CA PRO A 181 -13.05 -3.16 13.34
C PRO A 181 -12.98 -3.07 14.88
N SER A 182 -11.86 -2.58 15.39
CA SER A 182 -11.74 -2.31 16.81
C SER A 182 -12.77 -1.25 17.16
N PRO A 183 -13.39 -1.31 18.36
CA PRO A 183 -14.26 -0.24 18.85
C PRO A 183 -13.58 1.14 18.85
N ARG A 184 -12.24 1.19 18.85
CA ARG A 184 -11.45 2.42 18.69
C ARG A 184 -11.36 2.89 17.24
N ASP A 185 -11.39 1.98 16.26
CA ASP A 185 -11.36 2.31 14.83
C ASP A 185 -12.75 2.67 14.32
N ALA A 186 -13.81 2.16 14.96
CA ALA A 186 -15.20 2.57 14.71
C ALA A 186 -15.51 3.98 15.26
N GLN A 187 -14.61 4.58 16.03
CA GLN A 187 -14.68 5.97 16.52
C GLN A 187 -13.86 6.95 15.66
N LEU A 188 -13.26 6.46 14.56
CA LEU A 188 -12.63 7.31 13.54
C LEU A 188 -13.65 7.85 12.54
#